data_de4f44f4e3fc70a862afa88d708d9e70
#
_entry.id   de4f44f4e3fc70a862afa88d708d9e70
#
_cell.length_a   1.000
_cell.length_b   1.000
_cell.length_c   1.000
_cell.angle_alpha   90.00
_cell.angle_beta   90.00
_cell.angle_gamma   90.00
#
_symmetry.space_group_name_H-M   'P 1'
#
loop_
_entity.id
_entity.type
_entity.pdbx_description
1 polymer ?
#
loop_
_entity_poly.entity_id
_entity_poly.type
_entity_poly.pdbx_seq_one_letter_code
_entity_poly.pdbx_strand_id
1 'polypeptide(L)'
;ASNTGSEGIEASYNAFLEGTAGRVITTKGNNEMDMPFSYEAYQDSIPGCDVILTLDATVQACLENQMQKAIDRYAVQNGAFGMVMDVKTGEILAMATLGNYDPNNYLEIADEKAAADLELLRQSYLSNPLASEAYVAGQKAYRQALYQAQLKQWRNRVLSDGYEPGSTFKVLTMAAALDSGAITLENTFHRGGSAMIPG
;
A
#
# COMPACT_ATOMS: atom_id res chain seq x y z
N ALA A 1 19.94 -4.01 -11.19
CA ALA A 1 18.74 -3.65 -10.43
C ALA A 1 19.21 -3.00 -9.14
N SER A 2 18.69 -1.84 -8.79
CA SER A 2 18.98 -1.23 -7.49
C SER A 2 18.19 -1.99 -6.41
N ASN A 3 18.84 -2.37 -5.33
CA ASN A 3 18.21 -3.00 -4.16
C ASN A 3 17.60 -1.95 -3.21
N THR A 4 17.10 -0.86 -3.74
CA THR A 4 16.55 0.25 -2.95
C THR A 4 15.05 0.06 -2.80
N GLY A 5 14.55 0.10 -1.58
CA GLY A 5 13.10 0.07 -1.31
C GLY A 5 12.40 1.29 -1.89
N SER A 6 11.34 1.07 -2.67
CA SER A 6 10.62 2.15 -3.36
C SER A 6 9.36 2.60 -2.63
N GLU A 7 8.72 1.72 -1.87
CA GLU A 7 7.44 1.96 -1.21
C GLU A 7 7.32 1.23 0.13
N GLY A 8 6.40 1.67 0.98
CA GLY A 8 6.00 1.03 2.21
C GLY A 8 7.13 0.84 3.23
N ILE A 9 7.15 -0.33 3.86
CA ILE A 9 8.13 -0.68 4.89
C ILE A 9 9.54 -0.72 4.33
N GLU A 10 9.74 -1.25 3.13
CA GLU A 10 11.05 -1.31 2.48
C GLU A 10 11.64 0.08 2.26
N ALA A 11 10.84 1.05 1.80
CA ALA A 11 11.29 2.44 1.65
C ALA A 11 11.58 3.09 3.01
N SER A 12 10.69 2.90 3.99
CA SER A 12 10.82 3.49 5.32
C SER A 12 12.04 2.99 6.09
N TYR A 13 12.42 1.73 5.89
CA TYR A 13 13.53 1.08 6.57
C TYR A 13 14.72 0.82 5.64
N ASN A 14 14.77 1.42 4.44
CA ASN A 14 15.80 1.16 3.45
C ASN A 14 17.23 1.34 4.01
N ALA A 15 17.46 2.37 4.81
CA ALA A 15 18.76 2.63 5.41
C ALA A 15 19.28 1.48 6.33
N PHE A 16 18.37 0.69 6.89
CA PHE A 16 18.71 -0.47 7.71
C PHE A 16 18.81 -1.76 6.87
N LEU A 17 18.00 -1.88 5.83
CA LEU A 17 17.90 -3.08 5.00
C LEU A 17 19.00 -3.15 3.93
N GLU A 18 19.45 -2.00 3.40
CA GLU A 18 20.32 -1.93 2.24
C GLU A 18 21.73 -2.47 2.51
N GLY A 19 22.25 -2.30 3.74
CA GLY A 19 23.64 -2.63 4.07
C GLY A 19 24.63 -1.75 3.30
N THR A 20 25.84 -2.27 3.10
CA THR A 20 26.89 -1.57 2.33
C THR A 20 27.43 -2.50 1.25
N ALA A 21 27.34 -2.09 -0.01
CA ALA A 21 27.87 -2.85 -1.12
C ALA A 21 29.41 -2.96 -1.03
N GLY A 22 29.92 -4.17 -1.24
CA GLY A 22 31.35 -4.40 -1.40
C GLY A 22 31.87 -3.71 -2.67
N ARG A 23 33.12 -3.33 -2.67
CA ARG A 23 33.77 -2.70 -3.82
C ARG A 23 35.20 -3.15 -3.99
N VAL A 24 35.63 -3.18 -5.24
CA VAL A 24 37.01 -3.42 -5.62
C VAL A 24 37.61 -2.06 -6.01
N ILE A 25 38.69 -1.68 -5.37
CA ILE A 25 39.44 -0.47 -5.68
C ILE A 25 40.63 -0.88 -6.49
N THR A 26 40.69 -0.50 -7.76
CA THR A 26 41.83 -0.75 -8.65
C THR A 26 42.51 0.56 -9.01
N THR A 27 43.83 0.57 -9.07
CA THR A 27 44.58 1.68 -9.62
C THR A 27 44.68 1.56 -11.12
N LYS A 28 44.17 2.54 -11.88
CA LYS A 28 44.32 2.62 -13.33
C LYS A 28 45.39 3.65 -13.71
N GLY A 29 46.20 3.32 -14.73
CA GLY A 29 47.15 4.24 -15.32
C GLY A 29 46.48 5.36 -16.14
N ASN A 30 47.24 6.37 -16.53
CA ASN A 30 46.75 7.59 -17.19
C ASN A 30 46.09 7.38 -18.57
N ASN A 31 46.14 6.16 -19.15
CA ASN A 31 45.50 5.77 -20.42
C ASN A 31 44.47 4.69 -20.28
N GLU A 32 43.81 4.56 -19.15
CA GLU A 32 42.81 3.48 -18.84
C GLU A 32 43.36 2.04 -18.96
N MET A 33 44.67 1.85 -19.13
CA MET A 33 45.32 0.57 -19.12
C MET A 33 45.64 0.13 -17.68
N ASP A 34 45.43 -1.13 -17.38
CA ASP A 34 45.81 -1.69 -16.10
C ASP A 34 47.35 -1.62 -15.93
N MET A 35 47.78 -1.11 -14.79
CA MET A 35 49.23 -1.05 -14.50
C MET A 35 49.76 -2.50 -14.24
N PRO A 36 50.98 -2.81 -14.69
CA PRO A 36 51.56 -4.16 -14.49
C PRO A 36 51.74 -4.55 -13.01
N PHE A 37 51.54 -3.62 -12.09
CA PHE A 37 51.55 -3.82 -10.63
C PHE A 37 50.36 -3.04 -10.01
N SER A 38 49.13 -3.29 -10.51
CA SER A 38 47.95 -2.71 -9.93
C SER A 38 47.68 -3.24 -8.53
N TYR A 39 47.56 -2.35 -7.56
CA TYR A 39 47.10 -2.72 -6.23
C TYR A 39 45.57 -2.83 -6.26
N GLU A 40 45.09 -4.02 -5.97
CA GLU A 40 43.66 -4.29 -5.79
C GLU A 40 43.35 -4.35 -4.30
N ALA A 41 42.52 -3.46 -3.83
CA ALA A 41 41.96 -3.51 -2.48
C ALA A 41 40.52 -3.96 -2.53
N TYR A 42 40.20 -5.02 -1.82
CA TYR A 42 38.83 -5.52 -1.69
C TYR A 42 38.22 -4.98 -0.40
N GLN A 43 37.06 -4.37 -0.52
CA GLN A 43 36.22 -4.02 0.61
C GLN A 43 35.00 -4.93 0.59
N ASP A 44 34.87 -5.77 1.62
CA ASP A 44 33.75 -6.71 1.75
C ASP A 44 32.42 -5.96 1.88
N SER A 45 31.35 -6.60 1.41
CA SER A 45 29.98 -6.13 1.65
C SER A 45 29.60 -6.31 3.11
N ILE A 46 28.86 -5.36 3.65
CA ILE A 46 28.24 -5.45 4.97
C ILE A 46 26.75 -5.69 4.74
N PRO A 47 26.20 -6.85 5.20
CA PRO A 47 24.76 -7.13 5.04
C PRO A 47 23.94 -6.09 5.81
N GLY A 48 22.73 -5.83 5.32
CA GLY A 48 21.74 -5.04 6.03
C GLY A 48 21.15 -5.76 7.23
N CYS A 49 20.31 -5.07 7.98
CA CYS A 49 19.58 -5.60 9.13
C CYS A 49 18.26 -6.23 8.69
N ASP A 50 17.73 -7.13 9.50
CA ASP A 50 16.38 -7.65 9.36
C ASP A 50 15.38 -6.71 10.03
N VAL A 51 14.17 -6.58 9.45
CA VAL A 51 13.04 -5.88 10.05
C VAL A 51 11.98 -6.90 10.44
N ILE A 52 11.70 -6.99 11.73
CA ILE A 52 10.69 -7.89 12.29
C ILE A 52 9.41 -7.09 12.52
N LEU A 53 8.30 -7.53 11.91
CA LEU A 53 6.99 -6.90 12.02
C LEU A 53 6.16 -7.56 13.11
N THR A 54 5.18 -6.81 13.63
CA THR A 54 4.19 -7.31 14.61
C THR A 54 3.04 -8.09 13.95
N LEU A 55 3.04 -8.19 12.61
CA LEU A 55 2.00 -8.90 11.86
C LEU A 55 2.00 -10.40 12.22
N ASP A 56 0.83 -10.91 12.61
CA ASP A 56 0.57 -12.32 12.84
C ASP A 56 -0.13 -12.94 11.63
N ALA A 57 0.49 -13.96 11.02
CA ALA A 57 -0.03 -14.59 9.82
C ALA A 57 -1.42 -15.24 10.02
N THR A 58 -1.70 -15.75 11.22
CA THR A 58 -2.99 -16.37 11.55
C THR A 58 -4.09 -15.32 11.67
N VAL A 59 -3.78 -14.21 12.35
CA VAL A 59 -4.71 -13.08 12.49
C VAL A 59 -4.95 -12.42 11.13
N GLN A 60 -3.90 -12.26 10.32
CA GLN A 60 -3.99 -11.73 8.96
C GLN A 60 -4.93 -12.59 8.09
N ALA A 61 -4.69 -13.91 8.03
CA ALA A 61 -5.53 -14.84 7.26
C ALA A 61 -6.98 -14.85 7.76
N CYS A 62 -7.19 -14.77 9.07
CA CYS A 62 -8.52 -14.68 9.65
C CYS A 62 -9.25 -13.40 9.20
N LEU A 63 -8.58 -12.25 9.29
CA LEU A 63 -9.12 -10.96 8.85
C LEU A 63 -9.53 -11.01 7.37
N GLU A 64 -8.65 -11.43 6.49
CA GLU A 64 -8.90 -11.53 5.05
C GLU A 64 -10.09 -12.45 4.74
N ASN A 65 -10.13 -13.64 5.34
CA ASN A 65 -11.22 -14.58 5.15
C ASN A 65 -12.57 -14.04 5.62
N GLN A 66 -12.63 -13.33 6.76
CA GLN A 66 -13.89 -12.77 7.25
C GLN A 66 -14.35 -11.59 6.40
N MET A 67 -13.41 -10.76 5.93
CA MET A 67 -13.72 -9.66 5.02
C MET A 67 -14.24 -10.18 3.68
N GLN A 68 -13.63 -11.24 3.11
CA GLN A 68 -14.10 -11.85 1.87
C GLN A 68 -15.52 -12.41 2.02
N LYS A 69 -15.78 -13.14 3.10
CA LYS A 69 -17.15 -13.63 3.41
C LYS A 69 -18.18 -12.50 3.54
N ALA A 70 -17.75 -11.35 4.10
CA ALA A 70 -18.63 -10.19 4.21
C ALA A 70 -18.92 -9.57 2.83
N ILE A 71 -17.90 -9.45 1.97
CA ILE A 71 -18.08 -8.99 0.58
C ILE A 71 -19.09 -9.87 -0.15
N ASP A 72 -18.89 -11.18 -0.11
CA ASP A 72 -19.74 -12.15 -0.80
C ASP A 72 -21.18 -12.12 -0.28
N ARG A 73 -21.34 -12.08 1.06
CA ARG A 73 -22.65 -12.11 1.71
C ARG A 73 -23.49 -10.85 1.47
N TYR A 74 -22.83 -9.70 1.46
CA TYR A 74 -23.50 -8.40 1.39
C TYR A 74 -23.35 -7.69 0.04
N ALA A 75 -22.76 -8.36 -0.95
CA ALA A 75 -22.51 -7.83 -2.29
C ALA A 75 -21.83 -6.45 -2.26
N VAL A 76 -20.75 -6.32 -1.47
CA VAL A 76 -20.03 -5.05 -1.29
C VAL A 76 -19.34 -4.67 -2.59
N GLN A 77 -19.69 -3.50 -3.13
CA GLN A 77 -19.24 -3.07 -4.47
C GLN A 77 -17.84 -2.44 -4.49
N ASN A 78 -17.42 -1.82 -3.38
CA ASN A 78 -16.20 -1.00 -3.34
C ASN A 78 -15.03 -1.68 -2.63
N GLY A 79 -15.08 -3.00 -2.47
CA GLY A 79 -14.09 -3.77 -1.70
C GLY A 79 -14.20 -3.52 -0.20
N ALA A 80 -13.26 -4.07 0.55
CA ALA A 80 -13.18 -3.91 1.98
C ALA A 80 -11.72 -3.74 2.41
N PHE A 81 -11.51 -3.04 3.51
CA PHE A 81 -10.22 -2.93 4.16
C PHE A 81 -10.40 -2.97 5.68
N GLY A 82 -9.40 -3.44 6.39
CA GLY A 82 -9.47 -3.60 7.83
C GLY A 82 -8.11 -3.72 8.49
N MET A 83 -8.09 -3.48 9.80
CA MET A 83 -6.90 -3.58 10.63
C MET A 83 -7.27 -4.21 11.96
N VAL A 84 -6.37 -5.02 12.52
CA VAL A 84 -6.45 -5.56 13.87
C VAL A 84 -5.26 -5.03 14.67
N MET A 85 -5.55 -4.40 15.80
CA MET A 85 -4.56 -3.80 16.68
C MET A 85 -4.72 -4.33 18.10
N ASP A 86 -3.63 -4.64 18.77
CA ASP A 86 -3.64 -4.88 20.22
C ASP A 86 -3.85 -3.54 20.93
N VAL A 87 -4.93 -3.43 21.69
CA VAL A 87 -5.32 -2.18 22.38
C VAL A 87 -4.42 -1.82 23.54
N LYS A 88 -3.59 -2.75 24.05
CA LYS A 88 -2.69 -2.51 25.19
C LYS A 88 -1.32 -2.03 24.72
N THR A 89 -0.82 -2.56 23.61
CA THR A 89 0.52 -2.29 23.11
C THR A 89 0.53 -1.32 21.93
N GLY A 90 -0.59 -1.25 21.16
CA GLY A 90 -0.69 -0.52 19.91
C GLY A 90 -0.10 -1.28 18.72
N GLU A 91 0.32 -2.53 18.92
CA GLU A 91 0.86 -3.38 17.85
C GLU A 91 -0.21 -3.71 16.81
N ILE A 92 0.15 -3.54 15.55
CA ILE A 92 -0.72 -3.93 14.43
C ILE A 92 -0.48 -5.41 14.12
N LEU A 93 -1.48 -6.23 14.42
CA LEU A 93 -1.42 -7.68 14.24
C LEU A 93 -1.86 -8.13 12.85
N ALA A 94 -2.72 -7.34 12.20
CA ALA A 94 -3.14 -7.58 10.82
C ALA A 94 -3.58 -6.28 10.15
N MET A 95 -3.35 -6.19 8.84
CA MET A 95 -3.81 -5.08 8.01
C MET A 95 -4.07 -5.60 6.59
N ALA A 96 -5.31 -5.48 6.12
CA ALA A 96 -5.72 -6.04 4.83
C ALA A 96 -6.55 -5.06 4.01
N THR A 97 -6.32 -5.07 2.71
CA THR A 97 -7.17 -4.45 1.69
C THR A 97 -7.56 -5.55 0.72
N LEU A 98 -8.84 -5.84 0.55
CA LEU A 98 -9.30 -6.84 -0.41
C LEU A 98 -9.44 -6.25 -1.81
N GLY A 99 -9.27 -7.11 -2.83
CA GLY A 99 -9.04 -6.69 -4.21
C GLY A 99 -7.58 -6.34 -4.45
N ASN A 100 -6.67 -7.01 -3.71
CA ASN A 100 -5.23 -6.87 -3.82
C ASN A 100 -4.69 -7.51 -5.11
N TYR A 101 -3.41 -7.32 -5.35
CA TYR A 101 -2.66 -7.82 -6.50
C TYR A 101 -1.60 -8.85 -6.06
N ASP A 102 -1.04 -9.59 -7.01
CA ASP A 102 0.12 -10.45 -6.76
C ASP A 102 1.41 -9.60 -6.69
N PRO A 103 2.11 -9.54 -5.55
CA PRO A 103 3.36 -8.77 -5.43
C PRO A 103 4.48 -9.25 -6.36
N ASN A 104 4.43 -10.52 -6.80
CA ASN A 104 5.41 -11.07 -7.75
C ASN A 104 5.10 -10.62 -9.19
N ASN A 105 3.88 -10.17 -9.45
CA ASN A 105 3.42 -9.67 -10.75
C ASN A 105 2.72 -8.31 -10.63
N TYR A 106 3.29 -7.42 -9.83
CA TYR A 106 2.70 -6.15 -9.39
C TYR A 106 2.33 -5.17 -10.51
N LEU A 107 2.86 -5.35 -11.71
CA LEU A 107 2.56 -4.51 -12.87
C LEU A 107 1.26 -4.91 -13.58
N GLU A 108 0.79 -6.14 -13.38
CA GLU A 108 -0.46 -6.62 -13.93
C GLU A 108 -1.67 -6.07 -13.15
N ILE A 109 -2.71 -5.68 -13.86
CA ILE A 109 -3.92 -5.15 -13.23
C ILE A 109 -4.81 -6.31 -12.80
N ALA A 110 -4.98 -6.48 -11.50
CA ALA A 110 -5.75 -7.57 -10.90
C ALA A 110 -7.28 -7.36 -11.01
N ASP A 111 -7.75 -6.12 -11.08
CA ASP A 111 -9.17 -5.80 -11.26
C ASP A 111 -9.59 -6.08 -12.70
N GLU A 112 -10.43 -7.10 -12.90
CA GLU A 112 -10.87 -7.56 -14.23
C GLU A 112 -11.54 -6.46 -15.06
N LYS A 113 -12.32 -5.59 -14.41
CA LYS A 113 -13.01 -4.49 -15.10
C LYS A 113 -11.99 -3.43 -15.57
N ALA A 114 -11.07 -3.04 -14.69
CA ALA A 114 -10.03 -2.08 -15.05
C ALA A 114 -9.10 -2.65 -16.14
N ALA A 115 -8.78 -3.94 -16.09
CA ALA A 115 -8.01 -4.62 -17.13
C ALA A 115 -8.74 -4.62 -18.48
N ALA A 116 -10.05 -4.90 -18.48
CA ALA A 116 -10.87 -4.85 -19.69
C ALA A 116 -10.97 -3.43 -20.28
N ASP A 117 -11.18 -2.42 -19.45
CA ASP A 117 -11.24 -1.02 -19.86
C ASP A 117 -9.89 -0.56 -20.48
N LEU A 118 -8.78 -0.99 -19.89
CA LEU A 118 -7.43 -0.72 -20.42
C LEU A 118 -7.19 -1.43 -21.78
N GLU A 119 -7.67 -2.66 -21.93
CA GLU A 119 -7.53 -3.38 -23.21
C GLU A 119 -8.37 -2.72 -24.32
N LEU A 120 -9.58 -2.25 -24.01
CA LEU A 120 -10.37 -1.45 -24.95
C LEU A 120 -9.64 -0.18 -25.39
N LEU A 121 -9.03 0.52 -24.44
CA LEU A 121 -8.23 1.71 -24.71
C LEU A 121 -7.01 1.38 -25.60
N ARG A 122 -6.36 0.26 -25.32
CA ARG A 122 -5.23 -0.25 -26.09
C ARG A 122 -5.63 -0.56 -27.52
N GLN A 123 -6.70 -1.30 -27.73
CA GLN A 123 -7.20 -1.64 -29.07
C GLN A 123 -7.60 -0.39 -29.85
N SER A 124 -8.21 0.59 -29.19
CA SER A 124 -8.62 1.86 -29.79
C SER A 124 -7.44 2.62 -30.42
N TYR A 125 -6.29 2.75 -29.73
CA TYR A 125 -5.16 3.45 -30.35
C TYR A 125 -4.39 2.60 -31.35
N LEU A 126 -4.34 1.27 -31.16
CA LEU A 126 -3.68 0.36 -32.10
C LEU A 126 -4.39 0.27 -33.46
N SER A 127 -5.67 0.62 -33.53
CA SER A 127 -6.42 0.68 -34.78
C SER A 127 -6.06 1.88 -35.66
N ASN A 128 -5.31 2.86 -35.12
CA ASN A 128 -4.86 4.01 -35.88
C ASN A 128 -3.52 3.73 -36.62
N PRO A 129 -3.23 4.41 -37.72
CA PRO A 129 -1.94 4.28 -38.40
C PRO A 129 -0.79 4.61 -37.45
N LEU A 130 0.28 3.79 -37.51
CA LEU A 130 1.48 4.00 -36.70
C LEU A 130 2.03 5.43 -36.90
N ALA A 131 2.44 6.04 -35.79
CA ALA A 131 2.97 7.41 -35.73
C ALA A 131 1.99 8.53 -36.14
N SER A 132 0.71 8.22 -36.40
CA SER A 132 -0.31 9.26 -36.55
C SER A 132 -0.50 10.01 -35.22
N GLU A 133 -0.99 11.24 -35.30
CA GLU A 133 -1.30 12.03 -34.09
C GLU A 133 -2.29 11.29 -33.17
N ALA A 134 -3.29 10.65 -33.75
CA ALA A 134 -4.27 9.84 -33.02
C ALA A 134 -3.63 8.63 -32.32
N TYR A 135 -2.67 7.95 -32.97
CA TYR A 135 -1.92 6.85 -32.35
C TYR A 135 -1.10 7.33 -31.16
N VAL A 136 -0.33 8.41 -31.32
CA VAL A 136 0.52 8.96 -30.26
C VAL A 136 -0.31 9.45 -29.07
N ALA A 137 -1.40 10.17 -29.33
CA ALA A 137 -2.32 10.64 -28.30
C ALA A 137 -2.98 9.48 -27.53
N GLY A 138 -3.47 8.46 -28.26
CA GLY A 138 -4.08 7.27 -27.66
C GLY A 138 -3.09 6.43 -26.85
N GLN A 139 -1.86 6.25 -27.34
CA GLN A 139 -0.80 5.58 -26.57
C GLN A 139 -0.47 6.31 -25.26
N LYS A 140 -0.42 7.66 -25.30
CA LYS A 140 -0.21 8.48 -24.09
C LYS A 140 -1.35 8.29 -23.11
N ALA A 141 -2.59 8.34 -23.57
CA ALA A 141 -3.79 8.13 -22.75
C ALA A 141 -3.80 6.74 -22.10
N TYR A 142 -3.48 5.69 -22.87
CA TYR A 142 -3.34 4.32 -22.35
C TYR A 142 -2.30 4.22 -21.26
N ARG A 143 -1.08 4.74 -21.47
CA ARG A 143 0.00 4.71 -20.46
C ARG A 143 -0.40 5.45 -19.19
N GLN A 144 -1.08 6.57 -19.32
CA GLN A 144 -1.57 7.33 -18.17
C GLN A 144 -2.65 6.56 -17.41
N ALA A 145 -3.61 5.95 -18.12
CA ALA A 145 -4.66 5.14 -17.50
C ALA A 145 -4.09 3.90 -16.80
N LEU A 146 -3.14 3.19 -17.43
CA LEU A 146 -2.44 2.06 -16.84
C LEU A 146 -1.71 2.46 -15.55
N TYR A 147 -0.96 3.55 -15.57
CA TYR A 147 -0.25 4.06 -14.40
C TYR A 147 -1.21 4.41 -13.26
N GLN A 148 -2.34 5.04 -13.54
CA GLN A 148 -3.36 5.35 -12.54
C GLN A 148 -4.01 4.08 -11.96
N ALA A 149 -4.26 3.07 -12.79
CA ALA A 149 -4.77 1.79 -12.33
C ALA A 149 -3.77 1.06 -11.40
N GLN A 150 -2.48 1.09 -11.75
CA GLN A 150 -1.41 0.55 -10.91
C GLN A 150 -1.29 1.28 -9.58
N LEU A 151 -1.27 2.61 -9.57
CA LEU A 151 -1.26 3.39 -8.33
C LEU A 151 -2.47 3.08 -7.44
N LYS A 152 -3.64 2.89 -8.04
CA LYS A 152 -4.86 2.54 -7.31
C LYS A 152 -4.76 1.17 -6.65
N GLN A 153 -4.25 0.15 -7.35
CA GLN A 153 -4.12 -1.21 -6.78
C GLN A 153 -3.02 -1.33 -5.73
N TRP A 154 -1.91 -0.56 -5.87
CA TRP A 154 -0.82 -0.57 -4.89
C TRP A 154 -1.15 0.21 -3.60
N ARG A 155 -2.20 1.00 -3.63
CA ARG A 155 -2.58 1.85 -2.50
C ARG A 155 -3.05 1.04 -1.30
N ASN A 156 -2.43 1.26 -0.15
CA ASN A 156 -2.92 0.73 1.12
C ASN A 156 -4.11 1.57 1.59
N ARG A 157 -5.32 1.06 1.39
CA ARG A 157 -6.56 1.78 1.69
C ARG A 157 -6.78 1.99 3.19
N VAL A 158 -6.23 1.12 4.04
CA VAL A 158 -6.32 1.27 5.50
C VAL A 158 -5.64 2.56 5.96
N LEU A 159 -4.53 2.94 5.29
CA LEU A 159 -3.74 4.12 5.63
C LEU A 159 -4.12 5.37 4.85
N SER A 160 -4.62 5.20 3.62
CA SER A 160 -4.73 6.30 2.66
C SER A 160 -6.15 6.75 2.37
N ASP A 161 -7.17 5.93 2.69
CA ASP A 161 -8.55 6.25 2.35
C ASP A 161 -9.32 6.82 3.55
N GLY A 162 -10.00 7.93 3.32
CA GLY A 162 -11.02 8.42 4.24
C GLY A 162 -12.36 7.70 4.01
N TYR A 163 -13.13 7.54 5.06
CA TYR A 163 -14.49 6.98 4.98
C TYR A 163 -15.42 7.68 5.97
N GLU A 164 -16.73 7.60 5.73
CA GLU A 164 -17.73 8.08 6.69
C GLU A 164 -17.95 7.03 7.78
N PRO A 165 -17.49 7.28 9.01
CA PRO A 165 -17.50 6.28 10.08
C PRO A 165 -18.90 5.96 10.60
N GLY A 166 -19.86 6.84 10.38
CA GLY A 166 -21.23 6.67 10.89
C GLY A 166 -21.25 6.41 12.40
N SER A 167 -22.09 5.42 12.84
CA SER A 167 -22.21 5.07 14.26
C SER A 167 -20.93 4.55 14.92
N THR A 168 -19.91 4.14 14.15
CA THR A 168 -18.62 3.73 14.74
C THR A 168 -17.89 4.91 15.38
N PHE A 169 -18.14 6.14 14.93
CA PHE A 169 -17.59 7.36 15.54
C PHE A 169 -18.08 7.59 16.99
N LYS A 170 -19.19 6.97 17.40
CA LYS A 170 -19.70 7.07 18.78
C LYS A 170 -18.72 6.55 19.82
N VAL A 171 -17.86 5.59 19.45
CA VAL A 171 -16.80 5.10 20.33
C VAL A 171 -15.83 6.23 20.69
N LEU A 172 -15.40 7.04 19.73
CA LEU A 172 -14.52 8.18 19.95
C LEU A 172 -15.22 9.26 20.78
N THR A 173 -16.51 9.55 20.49
CA THR A 173 -17.30 10.52 21.24
C THR A 173 -17.43 10.10 22.70
N MET A 174 -17.70 8.82 22.95
CA MET A 174 -17.83 8.29 24.31
C MET A 174 -16.48 8.31 25.04
N ALA A 175 -15.39 7.90 24.38
CA ALA A 175 -14.06 7.95 24.97
C ALA A 175 -13.67 9.39 25.37
N ALA A 176 -13.88 10.35 24.48
CA ALA A 176 -13.61 11.77 24.77
C ALA A 176 -14.47 12.31 25.92
N ALA A 177 -15.75 11.94 26.01
CA ALA A 177 -16.64 12.34 27.09
C ALA A 177 -16.23 11.76 28.45
N LEU A 178 -15.75 10.52 28.49
CA LEU A 178 -15.20 9.89 29.68
C LEU A 178 -13.87 10.52 30.11
N ASP A 179 -12.97 10.72 29.14
CA ASP A 179 -11.63 11.30 29.39
C ASP A 179 -11.72 12.74 29.89
N SER A 180 -12.62 13.53 29.34
CA SER A 180 -12.88 14.92 29.81
C SER A 180 -13.63 15.01 31.16
N GLY A 181 -14.11 13.88 31.70
CA GLY A 181 -14.93 13.86 32.90
C GLY A 181 -16.34 14.42 32.73
N ALA A 182 -16.79 14.65 31.47
CA ALA A 182 -18.16 15.13 31.18
C ALA A 182 -19.22 14.09 31.55
N ILE A 183 -18.85 12.81 31.48
CA ILE A 183 -19.66 11.67 31.91
C ILE A 183 -18.84 10.67 32.71
N THR A 184 -19.52 9.78 33.44
CA THR A 184 -18.93 8.63 34.11
C THR A 184 -19.62 7.35 33.62
N LEU A 185 -19.11 6.18 33.97
CA LEU A 185 -19.72 4.89 33.58
C LEU A 185 -21.07 4.66 34.26
N GLU A 186 -21.35 5.37 35.35
CA GLU A 186 -22.60 5.30 36.12
C GLU A 186 -23.71 6.20 35.54
N ASN A 187 -23.38 7.09 34.61
CA ASN A 187 -24.37 7.96 34.00
C ASN A 187 -25.36 7.14 33.14
N THR A 188 -26.62 7.40 33.40
CA THR A 188 -27.73 6.80 32.60
C THR A 188 -28.40 7.89 31.78
N PHE A 189 -28.77 7.53 30.54
CA PHE A 189 -29.44 8.42 29.61
C PHE A 189 -30.83 7.91 29.30
N HIS A 190 -31.83 8.76 29.49
CA HIS A 190 -33.19 8.46 29.08
C HIS A 190 -33.48 9.09 27.72
N ARG A 191 -33.79 8.25 26.72
CA ARG A 191 -34.14 8.70 25.40
C ARG A 191 -35.66 8.75 25.26
N GLY A 192 -36.25 9.91 25.33
CA GLY A 192 -37.65 10.11 24.96
C GLY A 192 -37.78 10.25 23.45
N GLY A 193 -38.11 9.25 22.72
CA GLY A 193 -38.38 9.04 21.29
C GLY A 193 -38.27 10.18 20.24
N SER A 194 -38.13 11.44 20.64
CA SER A 194 -37.97 12.60 19.74
C SER A 194 -36.97 13.61 20.29
N ALA A 195 -36.18 14.21 19.42
CA ALA A 195 -35.31 15.35 19.71
C ALA A 195 -35.64 16.48 18.74
N MET A 196 -35.85 17.69 19.26
CA MET A 196 -35.91 18.90 18.42
C MET A 196 -34.49 19.29 18.05
N ILE A 197 -34.21 19.39 16.75
CA ILE A 197 -32.97 19.96 16.24
C ILE A 197 -33.22 21.43 16.00
N PRO A 198 -32.55 22.37 16.67
CA PRO A 198 -32.62 23.77 16.34
C PRO A 198 -32.14 24.00 14.91
N GLY A 199 -32.92 24.69 14.09
CA GLY A 199 -32.56 25.06 12.72
C GLY A 199 -31.55 26.20 12.68
#